data_5284ac5621fd6d0cd008cc6a1f7cc941
#
_entry.id   5284ac5621fd6d0cd008cc6a1f7cc941
#
_cell.length_a   1.000
_cell.length_b   1.000
_cell.length_c   1.000
_cell.angle_alpha   90.00
_cell.angle_beta   90.00
_cell.angle_gamma   90.00
#
_symmetry.space_group_name_H-M   'P 1'
#
loop_
_entity.id
_entity.type
_entity.pdbx_description
1 polymer ?
#
loop_
_entity_poly.entity_id
_entity_poly.type
_entity_poly.pdbx_seq_one_letter_code
_entity_poly.pdbx_strand_id
1 'polypeptide(L)'
;VLSLAACGSKQDDNSGKTDVDLTAQEVLDKLKETLGDSYGCDAQDDEDRMTNYYGLDMSQVDSWASEASSMSALDPSTAVVLKVKDGYADTAADLLRERYQQVLDYSKMYSMSVPMVEQARLFVSGNYVALLILGQTPDGDVTAEEEAQLAQDEAAKVDGAWKDIFGSAGNKINAQ
;
A
#
# COMPACT_ATOMS: atom_id res chain seq x y z
N VAL A 1 48.67 2.62 27.79
CA VAL A 1 47.57 3.55 27.42
C VAL A 1 46.95 3.02 26.15
N LEU A 2 45.82 2.30 26.29
CA LEU A 2 45.05 1.80 25.15
C LEU A 2 43.89 2.78 24.88
N SER A 3 43.85 3.34 23.69
CA SER A 3 42.71 4.11 23.18
C SER A 3 41.81 3.20 22.39
N LEU A 4 40.59 2.95 22.92
CA LEU A 4 39.52 2.35 22.15
C LEU A 4 38.83 3.43 21.30
N ALA A 5 38.96 3.33 19.98
CA ALA A 5 38.13 4.06 19.01
C ALA A 5 36.79 3.35 18.89
N ALA A 6 35.70 3.98 19.39
CA ALA A 6 34.35 3.52 19.14
C ALA A 6 33.92 3.97 17.75
N CYS A 7 33.79 3.03 16.80
CA CYS A 7 33.10 3.23 15.56
C CYS A 7 31.57 3.22 15.86
N GLY A 8 30.96 4.40 15.81
CA GLY A 8 29.51 4.52 15.81
C GLY A 8 28.97 4.12 14.44
N SER A 9 28.47 2.90 14.33
CA SER A 9 27.64 2.49 13.19
C SER A 9 26.28 3.17 13.35
N LYS A 10 25.90 3.97 12.36
CA LYS A 10 24.51 4.42 12.19
C LYS A 10 23.68 3.15 11.96
N GLN A 11 22.84 2.86 12.93
CA GLN A 11 21.88 1.78 12.84
C GLN A 11 20.72 2.33 12.00
N ASP A 12 20.61 1.86 10.77
CA ASP A 12 19.40 2.02 9.99
C ASP A 12 18.29 1.25 10.71
N ASP A 13 17.30 2.00 11.21
CA ASP A 13 16.12 1.47 11.91
C ASP A 13 15.16 0.81 10.90
N ASN A 14 15.61 -0.24 10.22
CA ASN A 14 14.81 -1.11 9.40
C ASN A 14 14.66 -2.48 10.06
N SER A 15 14.26 -2.50 11.34
CA SER A 15 13.95 -3.75 12.04
C SER A 15 12.49 -4.16 11.83
N GLY A 16 12.12 -4.44 10.56
CA GLY A 16 10.91 -5.18 10.27
C GLY A 16 11.04 -6.64 10.76
N LYS A 17 9.93 -7.31 11.07
CA LYS A 17 9.92 -8.74 11.33
C LYS A 17 10.45 -9.46 10.09
N THR A 18 11.64 -10.05 10.18
CA THR A 18 12.33 -10.69 9.06
C THR A 18 11.79 -12.08 8.70
N ASP A 19 10.87 -12.65 9.50
CA ASP A 19 10.39 -14.03 9.38
C ASP A 19 8.88 -14.12 9.03
N VAL A 20 8.36 -13.19 8.21
CA VAL A 20 6.99 -13.32 7.71
C VAL A 20 6.96 -14.25 6.52
N ASP A 21 6.30 -15.41 6.68
CA ASP A 21 6.08 -16.38 5.60
C ASP A 21 4.58 -16.58 5.36
N LEU A 22 3.98 -15.58 4.75
CA LEU A 22 2.58 -15.55 4.35
C LEU A 22 2.48 -15.48 2.82
N THR A 23 1.40 -16.01 2.27
CA THR A 23 1.03 -15.68 0.89
C THR A 23 0.50 -14.24 0.81
N ALA A 24 0.49 -13.66 -0.38
CA ALA A 24 -0.10 -12.34 -0.58
C ALA A 24 -1.59 -12.29 -0.17
N GLN A 25 -2.34 -13.37 -0.41
CA GLN A 25 -3.74 -13.48 0.01
C GLN A 25 -3.88 -13.48 1.54
N GLU A 26 -3.03 -14.20 2.26
CA GLU A 26 -3.06 -14.20 3.73
C GLU A 26 -2.72 -12.82 4.31
N VAL A 27 -1.82 -12.08 3.68
CA VAL A 27 -1.54 -10.67 4.05
C VAL A 27 -2.78 -9.81 3.81
N LEU A 28 -3.40 -9.92 2.64
CA LEU A 28 -4.61 -9.15 2.31
C LEU A 28 -5.76 -9.45 3.27
N ASP A 29 -5.98 -10.72 3.60
CA ASP A 29 -7.02 -11.15 4.54
C ASP A 29 -6.80 -10.55 5.94
N LYS A 30 -5.57 -10.48 6.42
CA LYS A 30 -5.21 -9.82 7.68
C LYS A 30 -5.45 -8.32 7.65
N LEU A 31 -5.11 -7.66 6.55
CA LEU A 31 -5.41 -6.23 6.36
C LEU A 31 -6.92 -5.98 6.38
N LYS A 32 -7.68 -6.81 5.67
CA LYS A 32 -9.14 -6.73 5.60
C LYS A 32 -9.80 -6.94 6.96
N GLU A 33 -9.34 -7.93 7.73
CA GLU A 33 -9.83 -8.19 9.09
C GLU A 33 -9.54 -7.00 10.02
N THR A 34 -8.34 -6.43 9.96
CA THR A 34 -7.92 -5.34 10.84
C THR A 34 -8.62 -4.03 10.49
N LEU A 35 -8.79 -3.74 9.19
CA LEU A 35 -9.35 -2.47 8.72
C LEU A 35 -10.89 -2.43 8.74
N GLY A 36 -11.56 -3.59 8.64
CA GLY A 36 -13.01 -3.65 8.64
C GLY A 36 -13.64 -2.71 7.61
N ASP A 37 -14.49 -1.80 8.04
CA ASP A 37 -15.20 -0.86 7.15
C ASP A 37 -14.26 0.13 6.43
N SER A 38 -13.04 0.32 6.92
CA SER A 38 -12.01 1.15 6.27
C SER A 38 -11.34 0.46 5.08
N TYR A 39 -11.60 -0.83 4.84
CA TYR A 39 -10.99 -1.58 3.73
C TYR A 39 -11.58 -1.21 2.36
N GLY A 40 -12.90 -1.14 2.24
CA GLY A 40 -13.61 -0.57 1.08
C GLY A 40 -13.55 -1.35 -0.24
N CYS A 41 -12.81 -2.47 -0.33
CA CYS A 41 -12.71 -3.31 -1.54
C CYS A 41 -13.51 -4.61 -1.34
N ASP A 42 -14.18 -5.06 -2.40
CA ASP A 42 -15.10 -6.22 -2.37
C ASP A 42 -15.10 -7.07 -3.65
N ALA A 43 -14.34 -6.65 -4.67
CA ALA A 43 -14.23 -7.35 -5.94
C ALA A 43 -12.77 -7.74 -6.22
N GLN A 44 -12.53 -9.03 -6.47
CA GLN A 44 -11.21 -9.53 -6.84
C GLN A 44 -10.86 -9.15 -8.28
N ASP A 45 -9.62 -8.71 -8.47
CA ASP A 45 -9.02 -8.52 -9.78
C ASP A 45 -8.53 -9.85 -10.37
N ASP A 46 -8.36 -9.90 -11.69
CA ASP A 46 -7.79 -11.04 -12.40
C ASP A 46 -6.30 -10.84 -12.75
N GLU A 47 -5.67 -11.89 -13.25
CA GLU A 47 -4.25 -11.86 -13.63
C GLU A 47 -3.98 -10.91 -14.81
N ASP A 48 -4.96 -10.72 -15.70
CA ASP A 48 -4.85 -9.75 -16.81
C ASP A 48 -4.63 -8.34 -16.28
N ARG A 49 -5.29 -7.98 -15.18
CA ARG A 49 -5.09 -6.71 -14.50
C ARG A 49 -3.66 -6.58 -13.93
N MET A 50 -3.11 -7.66 -13.36
CA MET A 50 -1.73 -7.65 -12.87
C MET A 50 -0.73 -7.42 -14.01
N THR A 51 -0.93 -8.10 -15.13
CA THR A 51 -0.03 -8.05 -16.29
C THR A 51 -0.18 -6.77 -17.11
N ASN A 52 -1.42 -6.43 -17.51
CA ASN A 52 -1.66 -5.35 -18.48
C ASN A 52 -1.94 -4.01 -17.83
N TYR A 53 -2.60 -3.98 -16.66
CA TYR A 53 -2.89 -2.74 -15.97
C TYR A 53 -1.72 -2.27 -15.10
N TYR A 54 -1.11 -3.16 -14.31
CA TYR A 54 0.05 -2.83 -13.48
C TYR A 54 1.39 -3.05 -14.17
N GLY A 55 1.44 -3.79 -15.27
CA GLY A 55 2.66 -4.05 -16.02
C GLY A 55 3.63 -5.02 -15.34
N LEU A 56 3.14 -5.86 -14.42
CA LEU A 56 3.97 -6.78 -13.65
C LEU A 56 4.44 -7.96 -14.50
N ASP A 57 5.68 -8.36 -14.31
CA ASP A 57 6.20 -9.66 -14.78
C ASP A 57 5.78 -10.75 -13.79
N MET A 58 4.71 -11.47 -14.11
CA MET A 58 4.14 -12.50 -13.24
C MET A 58 5.09 -13.69 -13.03
N SER A 59 6.10 -13.86 -13.87
CA SER A 59 7.17 -14.85 -13.64
C SER A 59 8.05 -14.52 -12.42
N GLN A 60 8.04 -13.27 -11.98
CA GLN A 60 8.76 -12.76 -10.82
C GLN A 60 7.87 -12.66 -9.56
N VAL A 61 6.60 -13.04 -9.65
CA VAL A 61 5.63 -12.98 -8.56
C VAL A 61 5.35 -14.38 -8.03
N ASP A 62 5.61 -14.61 -6.76
CA ASP A 62 5.36 -15.91 -6.10
C ASP A 62 3.89 -16.07 -5.71
N SER A 63 3.28 -15.01 -5.22
CA SER A 63 1.85 -14.93 -4.96
C SER A 63 1.37 -13.48 -5.03
N TRP A 64 0.09 -13.29 -5.34
CA TRP A 64 -0.54 -11.98 -5.42
C TRP A 64 -1.99 -12.05 -4.95
N ALA A 65 -2.48 -10.93 -4.46
CA ALA A 65 -3.89 -10.70 -4.17
C ALA A 65 -4.21 -9.25 -4.50
N SER A 66 -5.31 -9.02 -5.20
CA SER A 66 -5.73 -7.70 -5.61
C SER A 66 -7.24 -7.59 -5.57
N GLU A 67 -7.73 -6.56 -4.90
CA GLU A 67 -9.15 -6.23 -4.81
C GLU A 67 -9.37 -4.75 -5.11
N ALA A 68 -10.53 -4.44 -5.66
CA ALA A 68 -11.02 -3.09 -5.90
C ALA A 68 -12.45 -2.95 -5.37
N SER A 69 -12.99 -1.74 -5.34
CA SER A 69 -14.40 -1.51 -5.03
C SER A 69 -15.28 -1.85 -6.24
N SER A 70 -16.36 -2.58 -6.01
CA SER A 70 -17.42 -2.81 -7.00
C SER A 70 -18.53 -1.75 -6.98
N MET A 71 -18.51 -0.85 -6.00
CA MET A 71 -19.56 0.15 -5.79
C MET A 71 -19.70 1.13 -6.95
N SER A 72 -18.58 1.50 -7.57
CA SER A 72 -18.56 2.42 -8.72
C SER A 72 -17.25 2.27 -9.48
N ALA A 73 -17.29 2.37 -10.80
CA ALA A 73 -16.09 2.45 -11.64
C ALA A 73 -15.22 3.68 -11.33
N LEU A 74 -15.76 4.63 -10.59
CA LEU A 74 -15.09 5.87 -10.19
C LEU A 74 -14.54 5.81 -8.76
N ASP A 75 -14.83 4.75 -8.00
CA ASP A 75 -14.27 4.54 -6.67
C ASP A 75 -12.80 4.11 -6.81
N PRO A 76 -11.83 4.88 -6.27
CA PRO A 76 -10.41 4.58 -6.40
C PRO A 76 -9.91 3.51 -5.43
N SER A 77 -10.77 2.98 -4.56
CA SER A 77 -10.37 1.98 -3.56
C SER A 77 -9.67 0.80 -4.20
N THR A 78 -8.46 0.54 -3.74
CA THR A 78 -7.55 -0.45 -4.32
C THR A 78 -6.71 -1.08 -3.22
N ALA A 79 -6.61 -2.38 -3.23
CA ALA A 79 -5.71 -3.14 -2.37
C ALA A 79 -4.96 -4.19 -3.19
N VAL A 80 -3.69 -3.93 -3.48
CA VAL A 80 -2.79 -4.87 -4.18
C VAL A 80 -1.71 -5.30 -3.23
N VAL A 81 -1.54 -6.59 -3.05
CA VAL A 81 -0.45 -7.19 -2.27
C VAL A 81 0.28 -8.21 -3.15
N LEU A 82 1.58 -8.10 -3.20
CA LEU A 82 2.48 -9.00 -3.93
C LEU A 82 3.48 -9.64 -2.98
N LYS A 83 3.74 -10.93 -3.15
CA LYS A 83 4.96 -11.58 -2.69
C LYS A 83 5.79 -11.90 -3.92
N VAL A 84 6.98 -11.30 -4.01
CA VAL A 84 7.81 -11.36 -5.21
C VAL A 84 9.10 -12.11 -4.96
N LYS A 85 9.75 -12.55 -6.03
CA LYS A 85 11.08 -13.16 -5.97
C LYS A 85 12.14 -12.15 -5.57
N ASP A 86 13.24 -12.64 -5.04
CA ASP A 86 14.39 -11.83 -4.64
C ASP A 86 14.85 -10.93 -5.79
N GLY A 87 15.02 -9.65 -5.47
CA GLY A 87 15.47 -8.63 -6.43
C GLY A 87 14.37 -7.97 -7.27
N TYR A 88 13.10 -8.39 -7.17
CA TYR A 88 12.02 -7.79 -7.96
C TYR A 88 11.18 -6.75 -7.19
N ALA A 89 11.34 -6.63 -5.88
CA ALA A 89 10.49 -5.78 -5.04
C ALA A 89 10.53 -4.30 -5.46
N ASP A 90 11.71 -3.75 -5.75
CA ASP A 90 11.85 -2.35 -6.15
C ASP A 90 11.20 -2.10 -7.52
N THR A 91 11.39 -3.01 -8.48
CA THR A 91 10.74 -2.92 -9.80
C THR A 91 9.21 -2.96 -9.67
N ALA A 92 8.68 -3.89 -8.87
CA ALA A 92 7.25 -3.97 -8.60
C ALA A 92 6.71 -2.71 -7.94
N ALA A 93 7.43 -2.16 -6.96
CA ALA A 93 7.07 -0.91 -6.30
C ALA A 93 7.02 0.28 -7.28
N ASP A 94 7.98 0.39 -8.18
CA ASP A 94 8.02 1.45 -9.20
C ASP A 94 6.84 1.35 -10.17
N LEU A 95 6.49 0.14 -10.62
CA LEU A 95 5.32 -0.09 -11.49
C LEU A 95 4.01 0.27 -10.79
N LEU A 96 3.85 -0.11 -9.53
CA LEU A 96 2.67 0.25 -8.74
C LEU A 96 2.62 1.77 -8.48
N ARG A 97 3.75 2.43 -8.25
CA ARG A 97 3.83 3.89 -8.08
C ARG A 97 3.45 4.63 -9.36
N GLU A 98 3.92 4.16 -10.51
CA GLU A 98 3.55 4.73 -11.82
C GLU A 98 2.04 4.65 -12.04
N ARG A 99 1.44 3.51 -11.73
CA ARG A 99 -0.02 3.34 -11.80
C ARG A 99 -0.76 4.24 -10.83
N TYR A 100 -0.28 4.35 -9.60
CA TYR A 100 -0.82 5.27 -8.61
C TYR A 100 -0.84 6.72 -9.12
N GLN A 101 0.24 7.17 -9.75
CA GLN A 101 0.30 8.53 -10.28
C GLN A 101 -0.82 8.79 -11.30
N GLN A 102 -1.12 7.83 -12.16
CA GLN A 102 -2.23 7.94 -13.11
C GLN A 102 -3.59 8.00 -12.40
N VAL A 103 -3.78 7.22 -11.34
CA VAL A 103 -5.00 7.27 -10.51
C VAL A 103 -5.15 8.62 -9.83
N LEU A 104 -4.06 9.18 -9.29
CA LEU A 104 -4.06 10.50 -8.66
C LEU A 104 -4.41 11.60 -9.66
N ASP A 105 -3.81 11.58 -10.85
CA ASP A 105 -4.07 12.56 -11.90
C ASP A 105 -5.54 12.51 -12.34
N TYR A 106 -6.09 11.31 -12.50
CA TYR A 106 -7.50 11.11 -12.82
C TYR A 106 -8.42 11.62 -11.69
N SER A 107 -8.11 11.28 -10.43
CA SER A 107 -8.85 11.73 -9.26
C SER A 107 -8.89 13.27 -9.19
N LYS A 108 -7.77 13.93 -9.41
CA LYS A 108 -7.69 15.41 -9.44
C LYS A 108 -8.47 16.00 -10.60
N MET A 109 -8.42 15.39 -11.78
CA MET A 109 -9.13 15.86 -12.96
C MET A 109 -10.66 15.88 -12.75
N TYR A 110 -11.20 14.89 -12.07
CA TYR A 110 -12.63 14.74 -11.83
C TYR A 110 -13.07 15.12 -10.41
N SER A 111 -12.15 15.65 -9.58
CA SER A 111 -12.39 16.03 -8.17
C SER A 111 -13.03 14.92 -7.34
N MET A 112 -12.47 13.70 -7.49
CA MET A 112 -13.05 12.49 -6.88
C MET A 112 -12.12 11.91 -5.84
N SER A 113 -12.59 11.90 -4.58
CA SER A 113 -11.88 11.27 -3.45
C SER A 113 -10.39 11.66 -3.36
N VAL A 114 -10.05 12.88 -3.76
CA VAL A 114 -8.66 13.33 -3.87
C VAL A 114 -7.92 13.18 -2.54
N PRO A 115 -8.46 13.58 -1.37
CA PRO A 115 -7.76 13.42 -0.10
C PRO A 115 -7.43 11.97 0.23
N MET A 116 -8.34 11.02 -0.05
CA MET A 116 -8.08 9.59 0.15
C MET A 116 -6.98 9.08 -0.78
N VAL A 117 -7.01 9.45 -2.06
CA VAL A 117 -5.99 9.03 -3.04
C VAL A 117 -4.63 9.62 -2.70
N GLU A 118 -4.55 10.87 -2.25
CA GLU A 118 -3.31 11.50 -1.79
C GLU A 118 -2.69 10.80 -0.57
N GLN A 119 -3.51 10.10 0.22
CA GLN A 119 -3.07 9.32 1.38
C GLN A 119 -2.79 7.84 1.05
N ALA A 120 -2.69 7.49 -0.24
CA ALA A 120 -2.31 6.13 -0.64
C ALA A 120 -1.00 5.68 0.01
N ARG A 121 -0.88 4.37 0.23
CA ARG A 121 0.30 3.74 0.80
C ARG A 121 0.95 2.81 -0.21
N LEU A 122 2.24 2.94 -0.37
CA LEU A 122 3.10 1.98 -1.06
C LEU A 122 4.10 1.44 -0.04
N PHE A 123 3.93 0.18 0.32
CA PHE A 123 4.81 -0.49 1.27
C PHE A 123 5.72 -1.50 0.58
N VAL A 124 6.95 -1.57 1.05
CA VAL A 124 7.92 -2.62 0.71
C VAL A 124 8.50 -3.18 2.00
N SER A 125 8.26 -4.46 2.26
CA SER A 125 8.78 -5.17 3.44
C SER A 125 9.40 -6.48 2.97
N GLY A 126 10.72 -6.50 2.77
CA GLY A 126 11.40 -7.62 2.13
C GLY A 126 10.85 -7.87 0.73
N ASN A 127 10.34 -9.09 0.49
CA ASN A 127 9.75 -9.49 -0.79
C ASN A 127 8.24 -9.20 -0.90
N TYR A 128 7.66 -8.48 0.08
CA TYR A 128 6.28 -8.04 0.02
C TYR A 128 6.18 -6.60 -0.44
N VAL A 129 5.31 -6.37 -1.42
CA VAL A 129 5.03 -5.04 -1.99
C VAL A 129 3.52 -4.83 -1.98
N ALA A 130 3.05 -3.68 -1.53
CA ALA A 130 1.63 -3.37 -1.53
C ALA A 130 1.34 -1.94 -1.97
N LEU A 131 0.32 -1.79 -2.80
CA LEU A 131 -0.33 -0.50 -3.08
C LEU A 131 -1.72 -0.52 -2.47
N LEU A 132 -1.98 0.40 -1.53
CA LEU A 132 -3.21 0.49 -0.79
C LEU A 132 -3.78 1.91 -0.90
N ILE A 133 -4.95 2.02 -1.52
CA ILE A 133 -5.76 3.25 -1.58
C ILE A 133 -7.05 2.89 -0.85
N LEU A 134 -7.08 3.13 0.43
CA LEU A 134 -8.13 2.65 1.33
C LEU A 134 -8.56 3.76 2.29
N GLY A 135 -9.74 3.60 2.85
CA GLY A 135 -10.29 4.49 3.86
C GLY A 135 -11.75 4.79 3.60
N GLN A 136 -12.43 5.20 4.66
CA GLN A 136 -13.78 5.70 4.55
C GLN A 136 -13.77 7.11 3.97
N THR A 137 -14.79 7.44 3.20
CA THR A 137 -15.09 8.80 2.74
C THR A 137 -16.18 9.41 3.61
N PRO A 138 -16.25 10.76 3.72
CA PRO A 138 -17.26 11.40 4.55
C PRO A 138 -18.68 11.08 4.12
N ASP A 139 -19.57 10.91 5.09
CA ASP A 139 -21.01 10.86 4.89
C ASP A 139 -21.58 12.30 4.90
N GLY A 140 -21.94 12.81 3.73
CA GLY A 140 -22.56 14.13 3.60
C GLY A 140 -21.56 15.27 3.39
N ASP A 141 -22.05 16.49 3.54
CA ASP A 141 -21.26 17.71 3.30
C ASP A 141 -20.34 17.98 4.49
N VAL A 142 -19.05 17.94 4.23
CA VAL A 142 -17.99 18.31 5.17
C VAL A 142 -17.07 19.37 4.58
N THR A 143 -16.29 20.05 5.41
CA THR A 143 -15.27 20.98 4.93
C THR A 143 -14.09 20.20 4.31
N ALA A 144 -13.32 20.87 3.45
CA ALA A 144 -12.11 20.28 2.88
C ALA A 144 -11.09 19.88 3.96
N GLU A 145 -11.04 20.61 5.09
CA GLU A 145 -10.17 20.30 6.22
C GLU A 145 -10.62 19.04 6.95
N GLU A 146 -11.91 18.85 7.14
CA GLU A 146 -12.49 17.65 7.76
C GLU A 146 -12.28 16.42 6.88
N GLU A 147 -12.46 16.55 5.57
CA GLU A 147 -12.20 15.47 4.62
C GLU A 147 -10.72 15.08 4.61
N ALA A 148 -9.81 16.05 4.57
CA ALA A 148 -8.37 15.81 4.63
C ALA A 148 -7.95 15.14 5.95
N GLN A 149 -8.53 15.55 7.08
CA GLN A 149 -8.26 14.95 8.38
C GLN A 149 -8.76 13.51 8.45
N LEU A 150 -9.96 13.22 7.93
CA LEU A 150 -10.47 11.85 7.86
C LEU A 150 -9.54 10.97 7.03
N ALA A 151 -9.10 11.45 5.87
CA ALA A 151 -8.18 10.70 5.02
C ALA A 151 -6.85 10.37 5.73
N GLN A 152 -6.30 11.29 6.51
CA GLN A 152 -5.10 11.07 7.32
C GLN A 152 -5.35 10.04 8.43
N ASP A 153 -6.47 10.13 9.12
CA ASP A 153 -6.83 9.20 10.19
C ASP A 153 -7.04 7.77 9.64
N GLU A 154 -7.69 7.66 8.50
CA GLU A 154 -7.87 6.37 7.80
C GLU A 154 -6.52 5.80 7.34
N ALA A 155 -5.63 6.62 6.79
CA ALA A 155 -4.29 6.20 6.39
C ALA A 155 -3.44 5.70 7.59
N ALA A 156 -3.60 6.31 8.76
CA ALA A 156 -2.94 5.85 9.99
C ALA A 156 -3.41 4.44 10.41
N LYS A 157 -4.67 4.09 10.16
CA LYS A 157 -5.17 2.71 10.37
C LYS A 157 -4.49 1.73 9.42
N VAL A 158 -4.29 2.12 8.17
CA VAL A 158 -3.58 1.30 7.16
C VAL A 158 -2.12 1.09 7.57
N ASP A 159 -1.43 2.14 8.03
CA ASP A 159 -0.07 2.04 8.58
C ASP A 159 -0.01 1.05 9.75
N GLY A 160 -0.96 1.14 10.68
CA GLY A 160 -1.08 0.23 11.83
C GLY A 160 -1.28 -1.22 11.41
N ALA A 161 -2.20 -1.48 10.49
CA ALA A 161 -2.49 -2.82 10.00
C ALA A 161 -1.28 -3.47 9.32
N TRP A 162 -0.54 -2.72 8.49
CA TRP A 162 0.69 -3.20 7.87
C TRP A 162 1.79 -3.45 8.91
N LYS A 163 1.97 -2.52 9.85
CA LYS A 163 2.95 -2.63 10.93
C LYS A 163 2.72 -3.84 11.83
N ASP A 164 1.48 -4.19 12.08
CA ASP A 164 1.13 -5.36 12.90
C ASP A 164 1.63 -6.67 12.26
N ILE A 165 1.66 -6.73 10.91
CA ILE A 165 2.16 -7.89 10.16
C ILE A 165 3.69 -7.85 10.06
N PHE A 166 4.26 -6.71 9.65
CA PHE A 166 5.66 -6.59 9.22
C PHE A 166 6.57 -5.88 10.22
N GLY A 167 6.04 -5.29 11.27
CA GLY A 167 6.82 -4.60 12.32
C GLY A 167 7.15 -3.14 12.01
N SER A 168 7.02 -2.70 10.76
CA SER A 168 7.21 -1.32 10.33
C SER A 168 6.29 -0.97 9.17
N ALA A 169 6.02 0.32 8.94
CA ALA A 169 5.17 0.82 7.87
C ALA A 169 5.74 2.13 7.30
N GLY A 170 6.80 2.03 6.49
CA GLY A 170 7.38 3.15 5.77
C GLY A 170 6.68 3.35 4.43
N ASN A 171 5.89 4.42 4.28
CA ASN A 171 5.23 4.73 3.02
C ASN A 171 6.22 5.22 1.97
N LYS A 172 6.33 4.51 0.84
CA LYS A 172 7.22 4.82 -0.28
C LYS A 172 6.50 5.43 -1.49
N ILE A 173 5.27 5.90 -1.33
CA ILE A 173 4.46 6.40 -2.45
C ILE A 173 5.11 7.60 -3.16
N ASN A 174 5.82 8.44 -2.42
CA ASN A 174 6.52 9.62 -2.92
C ASN A 174 8.05 9.44 -2.97
N ALA A 175 8.57 8.23 -2.75
CA ALA A 175 10.00 7.99 -2.84
C ALA A 175 10.48 8.08 -4.31
N GLN A 176 11.62 8.75 -4.53
CA GLN A 176 12.31 8.85 -5.82
C GLN A 176 13.54 7.92 -5.85
#